data_0dac46086bf7a5f6c194f3cb05fce85d
#
_entry.id   0dac46086bf7a5f6c194f3cb05fce85d
#
_cell.length_a   1.000
_cell.length_b   1.000
_cell.length_c   1.000
_cell.angle_alpha   90.00
_cell.angle_beta   90.00
_cell.angle_gamma   90.00
#
_symmetry.space_group_name_H-M   'P 1'
#
loop_
_entity.id
_entity.type
_entity.pdbx_description
1 polymer ?
#
loop_
_entity_poly.entity_id
_entity_poly.type
_entity_poly.pdbx_seq_one_letter_code
_entity_poly.pdbx_strand_id
1 'polypeptide(L)'
;AFEVWSLARRECLNPGSQGESTWLLDLRAPADSAIQWRAGDLLEIVPHQAPARIREWLQRHHLDGQARVAVEGVEQSLEQALAGRLLPDSFEHLVGLHPQALLDALIPLSVRQYSIASLQSDGDLQLIVRQEQHADGSLGICSGWLTEYLPLGAALTLRLRRNAGFHLPEDDVPLILIGNGTGLAG
;
A
#
# COMPACT_ATOMS: atom_id res chain seq x y z
N ALA A 1 11.90 -10.03 6.47
CA ALA A 1 10.97 -9.47 7.47
C ALA A 1 10.29 -8.22 6.90
N PHE A 2 9.16 -7.80 7.48
CA PHE A 2 8.58 -6.49 7.22
C PHE A 2 9.33 -5.42 8.02
N GLU A 3 9.44 -4.23 7.44
CA GLU A 3 10.01 -3.03 8.07
C GLU A 3 9.03 -1.86 7.95
N VAL A 4 9.21 -0.86 8.81
CA VAL A 4 8.43 0.38 8.80
C VAL A 4 9.28 1.48 8.15
N TRP A 5 8.82 1.95 7.00
CA TRP A 5 9.44 3.04 6.24
C TRP A 5 8.54 4.28 6.26
N SER A 6 8.95 5.38 5.66
CA SER A 6 8.13 6.59 5.55
C SER A 6 7.98 7.05 4.10
N LEU A 7 6.81 7.63 3.78
CA LEU A 7 6.58 8.30 2.50
C LEU A 7 7.26 9.67 2.53
N ALA A 8 8.40 9.80 1.85
CA ALA A 8 9.20 11.03 1.87
C ALA A 8 8.72 12.07 0.83
N ARG A 9 8.27 11.60 -0.34
CA ARG A 9 7.82 12.46 -1.44
C ARG A 9 6.71 11.78 -2.24
N ARG A 10 5.85 12.61 -2.83
CA ARG A 10 4.80 12.18 -3.76
C ARG A 10 4.64 13.23 -4.85
N GLU A 11 4.72 12.82 -6.11
CA GLU A 11 4.63 13.71 -7.27
C GLU A 11 3.78 13.07 -8.37
N CYS A 12 2.81 13.83 -8.90
CA CYS A 12 2.05 13.39 -10.07
C CYS A 12 2.89 13.55 -11.34
N LEU A 13 3.10 12.46 -12.08
CA LEU A 13 3.94 12.44 -13.29
C LEU A 13 3.19 12.88 -14.55
N ASN A 14 1.85 12.79 -14.56
CA ASN A 14 1.03 13.08 -15.74
C ASN A 14 -0.14 14.03 -15.42
N PRO A 15 0.11 15.22 -14.84
CA PRO A 15 -0.95 16.16 -14.50
C PRO A 15 -1.69 16.60 -15.77
N GLY A 16 -3.03 16.63 -15.71
CA GLY A 16 -3.87 17.00 -16.85
C GLY A 16 -4.04 15.92 -17.93
N SER A 17 -3.52 14.72 -17.73
CA SER A 17 -3.76 13.57 -18.60
C SER A 17 -5.23 13.14 -18.54
N GLN A 18 -5.75 12.60 -19.65
CA GLN A 18 -7.11 12.01 -19.69
C GLN A 18 -7.17 10.61 -19.07
N GLY A 19 -6.02 9.98 -18.82
CA GLY A 19 -5.92 8.68 -18.16
C GLY A 19 -5.84 8.78 -16.65
N GLU A 20 -5.79 7.63 -16.00
CA GLU A 20 -5.57 7.56 -14.54
C GLU A 20 -4.25 8.24 -14.15
N SER A 21 -4.28 8.93 -13.02
CA SER A 21 -3.10 9.63 -12.50
C SER A 21 -1.98 8.64 -12.16
N THR A 22 -0.77 8.97 -12.58
CA THR A 22 0.45 8.19 -12.29
C THR A 22 1.35 9.00 -11.38
N TRP A 23 1.83 8.38 -10.30
CA TRP A 23 2.54 9.04 -9.22
C TRP A 23 3.91 8.42 -9.01
N LEU A 24 4.91 9.29 -8.81
CA LEU A 24 6.22 8.92 -8.27
C LEU A 24 6.16 9.05 -6.75
N LEU A 25 6.57 8.01 -6.05
CA LEU A 25 6.65 7.95 -4.60
C LEU A 25 8.10 7.69 -4.19
N ASP A 26 8.66 8.51 -3.30
CA ASP A 26 9.94 8.24 -2.66
C ASP A 26 9.68 7.68 -1.25
N LEU A 27 10.22 6.51 -0.99
CA LEU A 27 10.11 5.82 0.29
C LEU A 27 11.46 5.84 1.00
N ARG A 28 11.47 6.36 2.21
CA ARG A 28 12.68 6.47 3.03
C ARG A 28 12.76 5.37 4.06
N ALA A 29 13.91 4.67 4.05
CA ALA A 29 14.21 3.65 5.02
C ALA A 29 14.45 4.24 6.42
N PRO A 30 14.17 3.49 7.50
CA PRO A 30 14.69 3.81 8.82
C PRO A 30 16.22 3.74 8.82
N ALA A 31 16.87 4.47 9.74
CA ALA A 31 18.34 4.62 9.77
C ALA A 31 19.10 3.29 9.99
N ASP A 32 18.44 2.31 10.57
CA ASP A 32 18.97 0.97 10.87
C ASP A 32 18.54 -0.09 9.83
N SER A 33 17.88 0.30 8.74
CA SER A 33 17.49 -0.65 7.68
C SER A 33 18.71 -1.24 6.99
N ALA A 34 18.70 -2.56 6.88
CA ALA A 34 19.69 -3.33 6.11
C ALA A 34 19.16 -3.77 4.74
N ILE A 35 17.99 -3.27 4.33
CA ILE A 35 17.39 -3.63 3.04
C ILE A 35 18.27 -3.08 1.90
N GLN A 36 18.63 -3.99 1.00
CA GLN A 36 19.30 -3.67 -0.26
C GLN A 36 18.51 -4.27 -1.40
N TRP A 37 18.29 -3.50 -2.47
CA TRP A 37 17.55 -3.93 -3.65
C TRP A 37 18.40 -3.86 -4.92
N ARG A 38 17.96 -4.59 -5.91
CA ARG A 38 18.47 -4.54 -7.29
C ARG A 38 17.33 -4.10 -8.21
N ALA A 39 17.68 -3.53 -9.36
CA ALA A 39 16.73 -3.29 -10.44
C ALA A 39 15.98 -4.59 -10.77
N GLY A 40 14.65 -4.52 -10.92
CA GLY A 40 13.78 -5.67 -11.14
C GLY A 40 13.24 -6.34 -9.88
N ASP A 41 13.71 -5.99 -8.69
CA ASP A 41 13.11 -6.46 -7.44
C ASP A 41 11.73 -5.84 -7.20
N LEU A 42 10.94 -6.48 -6.34
CA LEU A 42 9.60 -6.07 -5.98
C LEU A 42 9.55 -5.57 -4.54
N LEU A 43 8.66 -4.63 -4.30
CA LEU A 43 8.29 -4.19 -2.97
C LEU A 43 6.89 -4.69 -2.64
N GLU A 44 6.74 -5.38 -1.52
CA GLU A 44 5.44 -5.77 -0.96
C GLU A 44 5.03 -4.78 0.13
N ILE A 45 3.87 -4.14 -0.06
CA ILE A 45 3.34 -3.12 0.84
C ILE A 45 2.07 -3.64 1.50
N VAL A 46 1.93 -3.42 2.81
CA VAL A 46 0.70 -3.66 3.57
C VAL A 46 -0.21 -2.45 3.36
N PRO A 47 -1.34 -2.60 2.64
CA PRO A 47 -2.22 -1.47 2.36
C PRO A 47 -3.11 -1.12 3.55
N HIS A 48 -3.59 0.14 3.58
CA HIS A 48 -4.62 0.57 4.52
C HIS A 48 -5.85 1.09 3.78
N GLN A 49 -7.01 0.97 4.41
CA GLN A 49 -8.25 1.60 3.98
C GLN A 49 -8.16 3.13 4.11
N ALA A 50 -8.87 3.84 3.24
CA ALA A 50 -9.05 5.28 3.39
C ALA A 50 -9.76 5.60 4.73
N PRO A 51 -9.27 6.56 5.52
CA PRO A 51 -9.90 6.91 6.81
C PRO A 51 -11.37 7.29 6.69
N ALA A 52 -11.76 7.97 5.62
CA ALA A 52 -13.16 8.34 5.36
C ALA A 52 -14.04 7.09 5.17
N ARG A 53 -13.56 6.07 4.43
CA ARG A 53 -14.29 4.82 4.22
C ARG A 53 -14.51 4.06 5.53
N ILE A 54 -13.49 4.04 6.41
CA ILE A 54 -13.62 3.40 7.73
C ILE A 54 -14.71 4.10 8.55
N ARG A 55 -14.66 5.44 8.64
CA ARG A 55 -15.66 6.21 9.40
C ARG A 55 -17.07 6.04 8.85
N GLU A 56 -17.23 6.08 7.53
CA GLU A 56 -18.52 5.86 6.88
C GLU A 56 -19.06 4.45 7.19
N TRP A 57 -18.20 3.43 7.13
CA TRP A 57 -18.59 2.05 7.43
C TRP A 57 -19.00 1.88 8.88
N LEU A 58 -18.25 2.47 9.84
CA LEU A 58 -18.60 2.48 11.27
C LEU A 58 -19.95 3.16 11.53
N GLN A 59 -20.19 4.31 10.90
CA GLN A 59 -21.45 5.06 11.02
C GLN A 59 -22.62 4.25 10.47
N ARG A 60 -22.47 3.69 9.26
CA ARG A 60 -23.52 2.88 8.60
C ARG A 60 -23.98 1.71 9.45
N HIS A 61 -23.06 1.11 10.19
CA HIS A 61 -23.33 -0.07 11.02
C HIS A 61 -23.49 0.23 12.52
N HIS A 62 -23.54 1.52 12.88
CA HIS A 62 -23.71 1.98 14.27
C HIS A 62 -22.67 1.41 15.24
N LEU A 63 -21.41 1.32 14.80
CA LEU A 63 -20.30 0.77 15.57
C LEU A 63 -19.53 1.87 16.30
N ASP A 64 -19.07 1.57 17.52
CA ASP A 64 -18.15 2.43 18.26
C ASP A 64 -16.71 2.24 17.76
N GLY A 65 -16.21 3.18 16.96
CA GLY A 65 -14.84 3.17 16.45
C GLY A 65 -13.77 3.28 17.56
N GLN A 66 -14.13 3.73 18.76
CA GLN A 66 -13.21 3.86 19.90
C GLN A 66 -13.16 2.60 20.77
N ALA A 67 -14.02 1.60 20.50
CA ALA A 67 -13.97 0.31 21.19
C ALA A 67 -12.56 -0.29 21.13
N ARG A 68 -12.09 -0.84 22.25
CA ARG A 68 -10.74 -1.42 22.35
C ARG A 68 -10.72 -2.83 21.77
N VAL A 69 -9.73 -3.06 20.91
CA VAL A 69 -9.44 -4.35 20.28
C VAL A 69 -7.94 -4.61 20.29
N ALA A 70 -7.52 -5.86 20.12
CA ALA A 70 -6.13 -6.26 20.03
C ALA A 70 -5.81 -6.80 18.62
N VAL A 71 -4.69 -6.33 18.05
CA VAL A 71 -4.10 -6.89 16.82
C VAL A 71 -2.69 -7.33 17.15
N GLU A 72 -2.40 -8.63 16.97
CA GLU A 72 -1.07 -9.21 17.30
C GLU A 72 -0.59 -8.87 18.72
N GLY A 73 -1.54 -8.80 19.68
CA GLY A 73 -1.25 -8.49 21.07
C GLY A 73 -1.10 -6.99 21.39
N VAL A 74 -1.26 -6.11 20.41
CA VAL A 74 -1.22 -4.66 20.61
C VAL A 74 -2.64 -4.10 20.68
N GLU A 75 -2.96 -3.43 21.81
CA GLU A 75 -4.27 -2.78 21.98
C GLU A 75 -4.35 -1.47 21.17
N GLN A 76 -5.47 -1.32 20.46
CA GLN A 76 -5.78 -0.12 19.68
C GLN A 76 -7.29 0.08 19.56
N SER A 77 -7.73 1.19 18.96
CA SER A 77 -9.16 1.40 18.66
C SER A 77 -9.61 0.53 17.48
N LEU A 78 -10.91 0.19 17.45
CA LEU A 78 -11.51 -0.53 16.33
C LEU A 78 -11.29 0.23 15.01
N GLU A 79 -11.44 1.58 15.01
CA GLU A 79 -11.18 2.40 13.82
C GLU A 79 -9.76 2.21 13.29
N GLN A 80 -8.75 2.19 14.16
CA GLN A 80 -7.36 1.93 13.77
C GLN A 80 -7.17 0.50 13.23
N ALA A 81 -7.74 -0.49 13.89
CA ALA A 81 -7.63 -1.90 13.50
C ALA A 81 -8.30 -2.21 12.15
N LEU A 82 -9.40 -1.52 11.83
CA LEU A 82 -10.11 -1.66 10.56
C LEU A 82 -9.30 -1.16 9.35
N ALA A 83 -8.27 -0.35 9.56
CA ALA A 83 -7.40 0.13 8.47
C ALA A 83 -6.79 -1.02 7.66
N GLY A 84 -6.46 -2.13 8.30
CA GLY A 84 -5.90 -3.34 7.66
C GLY A 84 -6.92 -4.41 7.29
N ARG A 85 -8.21 -4.10 7.26
CA ARG A 85 -9.28 -5.07 6.99
C ARG A 85 -10.08 -4.75 5.73
N LEU A 86 -10.55 -5.79 5.04
CA LEU A 86 -11.55 -5.65 4.01
C LEU A 86 -12.90 -5.35 4.66
N LEU A 87 -13.51 -4.22 4.29
CA LEU A 87 -14.81 -3.78 4.81
C LEU A 87 -15.91 -4.27 3.86
N PRO A 88 -16.72 -5.27 4.25
CA PRO A 88 -17.76 -5.81 3.39
C PRO A 88 -18.96 -4.86 3.28
N ASP A 89 -19.66 -4.92 2.16
CA ASP A 89 -20.91 -4.21 1.97
C ASP A 89 -22.07 -4.89 2.73
N SER A 90 -22.07 -6.23 2.78
CA SER A 90 -23.02 -7.00 3.59
C SER A 90 -22.51 -7.16 5.03
N PHE A 91 -23.35 -6.80 5.98
CA PHE A 91 -23.04 -6.81 7.42
C PHE A 91 -23.84 -7.86 8.23
N GLU A 92 -24.73 -8.60 7.59
CA GLU A 92 -25.71 -9.48 8.26
C GLU A 92 -25.05 -10.49 9.22
N HIS A 93 -23.93 -11.09 8.79
CA HIS A 93 -23.18 -12.08 9.57
C HIS A 93 -22.31 -11.47 10.69
N LEU A 94 -22.22 -10.14 10.76
CA LEU A 94 -21.42 -9.39 11.73
C LEU A 94 -22.30 -8.72 12.80
N VAL A 95 -23.63 -8.76 12.64
CA VAL A 95 -24.57 -8.11 13.56
C VAL A 95 -24.45 -8.72 14.96
N GLY A 96 -24.34 -7.86 15.97
CA GLY A 96 -24.30 -8.26 17.37
C GLY A 96 -22.98 -8.85 17.86
N LEU A 97 -21.95 -8.92 17.02
CA LEU A 97 -20.64 -9.35 17.45
C LEU A 97 -19.99 -8.29 18.37
N HIS A 98 -19.30 -8.76 19.41
CA HIS A 98 -18.39 -7.92 20.20
C HIS A 98 -17.26 -7.37 19.30
N PRO A 99 -16.71 -6.16 19.54
CA PRO A 99 -15.73 -5.53 18.68
C PRO A 99 -14.53 -6.40 18.27
N GLN A 100 -13.97 -7.18 19.19
CA GLN A 100 -12.89 -8.12 18.88
C GLN A 100 -13.33 -9.23 17.93
N ALA A 101 -14.47 -9.86 18.19
CA ALA A 101 -15.01 -10.93 17.36
C ALA A 101 -15.38 -10.42 15.96
N LEU A 102 -15.88 -9.18 15.85
CA LEU A 102 -16.13 -8.51 14.58
C LEU A 102 -14.83 -8.33 13.80
N LEU A 103 -13.79 -7.80 14.43
CA LEU A 103 -12.48 -7.61 13.80
C LEU A 103 -11.88 -8.93 13.31
N ASP A 104 -11.99 -9.99 14.12
CA ASP A 104 -11.44 -11.32 13.80
C ASP A 104 -12.20 -12.00 12.66
N ALA A 105 -13.48 -11.67 12.48
CA ALA A 105 -14.30 -12.16 11.36
C ALA A 105 -14.01 -11.45 10.04
N LEU A 106 -13.37 -10.26 10.06
CA LEU A 106 -13.03 -9.52 8.86
C LEU A 106 -11.74 -10.03 8.22
N ILE A 107 -11.73 -10.11 6.89
CA ILE A 107 -10.58 -10.57 6.11
C ILE A 107 -9.48 -9.50 6.14
N PRO A 108 -8.23 -9.85 6.50
CA PRO A 108 -7.10 -8.94 6.38
C PRO A 108 -6.87 -8.51 4.93
N LEU A 109 -6.47 -7.27 4.71
CA LEU A 109 -6.05 -6.81 3.39
C LEU A 109 -4.78 -7.55 2.95
N SER A 110 -4.79 -8.03 1.71
CA SER A 110 -3.61 -8.67 1.12
C SER A 110 -2.55 -7.62 0.77
N VAL A 111 -1.29 -7.97 0.96
CA VAL A 111 -0.17 -7.14 0.50
C VAL A 111 -0.25 -6.89 -1.01
N ARG A 112 0.27 -5.75 -1.45
CA ARG A 112 0.37 -5.40 -2.87
C ARG A 112 1.84 -5.34 -3.28
N GLN A 113 2.11 -5.77 -4.49
CA GLN A 113 3.45 -5.80 -5.07
C GLN A 113 3.61 -4.66 -6.08
N TYR A 114 4.75 -3.99 -5.99
CA TYR A 114 5.16 -2.93 -6.91
C TYR A 114 6.60 -3.17 -7.36
N SER A 115 6.88 -2.97 -8.65
CA SER A 115 8.26 -2.94 -9.14
C SER A 115 8.98 -1.71 -8.59
N ILE A 116 10.21 -1.91 -8.16
CA ILE A 116 11.08 -0.82 -7.70
C ILE A 116 11.58 -0.07 -8.93
N ALA A 117 11.46 1.26 -8.91
CA ALA A 117 11.77 2.16 -10.02
C ALA A 117 13.05 2.99 -9.80
N SER A 118 13.90 2.60 -8.85
CA SER A 118 15.17 3.27 -8.54
C SER A 118 16.29 2.28 -8.33
N LEU A 119 17.53 2.76 -8.49
CA LEU A 119 18.71 2.03 -8.08
C LEU A 119 19.03 2.31 -6.61
N GLN A 120 19.75 1.41 -5.95
CA GLN A 120 20.22 1.61 -4.58
C GLN A 120 21.08 2.88 -4.44
N SER A 121 21.83 3.24 -5.48
CA SER A 121 22.67 4.45 -5.55
C SER A 121 21.89 5.75 -5.59
N ASP A 122 20.60 5.71 -5.92
CA ASP A 122 19.77 6.92 -6.05
C ASP A 122 19.31 7.46 -4.68
N GLY A 123 19.51 6.70 -3.61
CA GLY A 123 19.18 7.07 -2.24
C GLY A 123 17.84 6.52 -1.79
N ASP A 124 16.76 7.28 -1.92
CA ASP A 124 15.41 6.81 -1.53
C ASP A 124 14.89 5.76 -2.54
N LEU A 125 14.13 4.78 -2.06
CA LEU A 125 13.48 3.79 -2.91
C LEU A 125 12.29 4.43 -3.61
N GLN A 126 12.22 4.30 -4.92
CA GLN A 126 11.15 4.89 -5.73
C GLN A 126 10.16 3.85 -6.26
N LEU A 127 8.89 4.24 -6.28
CA LEU A 127 7.82 3.51 -6.93
C LEU A 127 7.10 4.41 -7.94
N ILE A 128 6.66 3.82 -9.06
CA ILE A 128 5.72 4.45 -9.99
C ILE A 128 4.38 3.75 -9.81
N VAL A 129 3.39 4.49 -9.27
CA VAL A 129 2.08 3.95 -8.93
C VAL A 129 1.00 4.61 -9.77
N ARG A 130 0.27 3.81 -10.55
CA ARG A 130 -0.96 4.26 -11.20
C ARG A 130 -2.10 4.21 -10.19
N GLN A 131 -2.76 5.34 -9.98
CA GLN A 131 -3.91 5.45 -9.10
C GLN A 131 -5.13 4.83 -9.78
N GLU A 132 -5.54 3.66 -9.31
CA GLU A 132 -6.74 3.01 -9.79
C GLU A 132 -7.99 3.79 -9.35
N GLN A 133 -8.88 4.04 -10.29
CA GLN A 133 -10.18 4.65 -10.01
C GLN A 133 -11.30 3.75 -10.52
N HIS A 134 -12.26 3.45 -9.63
CA HIS A 134 -13.44 2.66 -9.96
C HIS A 134 -14.53 3.52 -10.63
N ALA A 135 -15.50 2.87 -11.25
CA ALA A 135 -16.59 3.56 -11.95
C ALA A 135 -17.44 4.47 -11.05
N ASP A 136 -17.51 4.21 -9.76
CA ASP A 136 -18.18 5.01 -8.74
C ASP A 136 -17.37 6.21 -8.24
N GLY A 137 -16.15 6.40 -8.78
CA GLY A 137 -15.21 7.44 -8.39
C GLY A 137 -14.34 7.10 -7.19
N SER A 138 -14.56 5.95 -6.53
CA SER A 138 -13.69 5.51 -5.43
C SER A 138 -12.32 5.08 -5.96
N LEU A 139 -11.29 5.22 -5.12
CA LEU A 139 -9.93 4.83 -5.47
C LEU A 139 -9.65 3.39 -5.05
N GLY A 140 -8.76 2.73 -5.78
CA GLY A 140 -8.22 1.44 -5.38
C GLY A 140 -7.61 1.51 -3.98
N ILE A 141 -7.82 0.47 -3.15
CA ILE A 141 -7.45 0.52 -1.73
C ILE A 141 -5.98 0.89 -1.53
N CYS A 142 -5.06 0.18 -2.15
CA CYS A 142 -3.62 0.43 -1.97
C CYS A 142 -3.15 1.64 -2.79
N SER A 143 -3.51 1.72 -4.07
CA SER A 143 -3.08 2.82 -4.94
C SER A 143 -3.64 4.15 -4.45
N GLY A 144 -4.91 4.22 -4.07
CA GLY A 144 -5.51 5.42 -3.49
C GLY A 144 -4.89 5.79 -2.14
N TRP A 145 -4.63 4.81 -1.28
CA TRP A 145 -3.97 5.07 0.00
C TRP A 145 -2.58 5.68 -0.21
N LEU A 146 -1.74 5.11 -1.06
CA LEU A 146 -0.38 5.58 -1.32
C LEU A 146 -0.35 6.95 -2.01
N THR A 147 -1.27 7.20 -2.95
CA THR A 147 -1.24 8.39 -3.80
C THR A 147 -2.07 9.55 -3.28
N GLU A 148 -3.02 9.32 -2.36
CA GLU A 148 -3.94 10.35 -1.87
C GLU A 148 -3.97 10.43 -0.33
N TYR A 149 -4.17 9.29 0.35
CA TYR A 149 -4.56 9.31 1.77
C TYR A 149 -3.38 9.22 2.74
N LEU A 150 -2.27 8.55 2.38
CA LEU A 150 -1.09 8.46 3.24
C LEU A 150 -0.40 9.83 3.32
N PRO A 151 -0.31 10.48 4.50
CA PRO A 151 0.38 11.76 4.62
C PRO A 151 1.88 11.65 4.32
N LEU A 152 2.49 12.73 3.82
CA LEU A 152 3.94 12.81 3.73
C LEU A 152 4.56 12.70 5.14
N GLY A 153 5.63 11.94 5.26
CA GLY A 153 6.29 11.60 6.51
C GLY A 153 5.61 10.47 7.31
N ALA A 154 4.41 10.03 6.91
CA ALA A 154 3.73 8.95 7.60
C ALA A 154 4.38 7.58 7.32
N ALA A 155 4.22 6.68 8.29
CA ALA A 155 4.76 5.34 8.26
C ALA A 155 3.94 4.41 7.35
N LEU A 156 4.66 3.51 6.68
CA LEU A 156 4.07 2.39 5.93
C LEU A 156 4.90 1.13 6.17
N THR A 157 4.22 -0.01 6.21
CA THR A 157 4.85 -1.31 6.42
C THR A 157 5.08 -2.01 5.09
N LEU A 158 6.33 -2.42 4.85
CA LEU A 158 6.74 -3.03 3.60
C LEU A 158 7.80 -4.10 3.79
N ARG A 159 8.03 -4.92 2.78
CA ARG A 159 9.21 -5.78 2.67
C ARG A 159 9.68 -5.91 1.23
N LEU A 160 10.98 -6.11 1.08
CA LEU A 160 11.58 -6.44 -0.22
C LEU A 160 11.28 -7.90 -0.57
N ARG A 161 10.94 -8.13 -1.84
CA ARG A 161 10.88 -9.44 -2.46
C ARG A 161 11.83 -9.51 -3.63
N ARG A 162 12.85 -10.35 -3.53
CA ARG A 162 13.74 -10.61 -4.66
C ARG A 162 12.97 -11.20 -5.84
N ASN A 163 13.28 -10.72 -7.04
CA ASN A 163 12.71 -11.15 -8.30
C ASN A 163 13.82 -11.52 -9.29
N ALA A 164 14.57 -12.56 -8.95
CA ALA A 164 15.78 -12.95 -9.68
C ALA A 164 15.52 -13.24 -11.18
N GLY A 165 14.30 -13.62 -11.55
CA GLY A 165 13.92 -13.84 -12.94
C GLY A 165 13.78 -12.55 -13.76
N PHE A 166 13.82 -11.39 -13.11
CA PHE A 166 13.74 -10.06 -13.75
C PHE A 166 15.02 -9.22 -13.55
N HIS A 167 16.07 -9.80 -12.95
CA HIS A 167 17.36 -9.14 -12.87
C HIS A 167 18.03 -9.11 -14.25
N LEU A 168 18.80 -8.06 -14.51
CA LEU A 168 19.64 -7.99 -15.69
C LEU A 168 20.63 -9.16 -15.70
N PRO A 169 20.91 -9.78 -16.86
CA PRO A 169 21.94 -10.78 -16.98
C PRO A 169 23.32 -10.20 -16.61
N GLU A 170 24.20 -11.05 -16.09
CA GLU A 170 25.57 -10.65 -15.71
C GLU A 170 26.49 -10.47 -16.93
N ASP A 171 26.13 -11.09 -18.06
CA ASP A 171 26.88 -11.04 -19.30
C ASP A 171 26.52 -9.77 -20.10
N ASP A 172 27.48 -9.27 -20.87
CA ASP A 172 27.28 -8.16 -21.82
C ASP A 172 26.53 -8.67 -23.07
N VAL A 173 25.21 -8.80 -22.94
CA VAL A 173 24.33 -9.27 -24.01
C VAL A 173 23.36 -8.16 -24.44
N PRO A 174 22.98 -8.11 -25.72
CA PRO A 174 21.96 -7.17 -26.20
C PRO A 174 20.63 -7.38 -25.47
N LEU A 175 20.01 -6.29 -25.00
CA LEU A 175 18.74 -6.29 -24.33
C LEU A 175 17.67 -5.59 -25.16
N ILE A 176 16.45 -6.15 -25.14
CA ILE A 176 15.25 -5.51 -25.64
C ILE A 176 14.31 -5.31 -24.45
N LEU A 177 14.08 -4.06 -24.05
CA LEU A 177 13.20 -3.70 -22.98
C LEU A 177 11.85 -3.27 -23.55
N ILE A 178 10.77 -3.92 -23.08
CA ILE A 178 9.39 -3.64 -23.50
C ILE A 178 8.59 -3.30 -22.25
N GLY A 179 8.14 -2.05 -22.14
CA GLY A 179 7.31 -1.57 -21.05
C GLY A 179 5.99 -0.98 -21.54
N ASN A 180 4.90 -1.22 -20.83
CA ASN A 180 3.61 -0.60 -21.08
C ASN A 180 3.11 0.11 -19.82
N GLY A 181 2.80 1.40 -19.92
CA GLY A 181 2.36 2.20 -18.78
C GLY A 181 3.42 2.23 -17.67
N THR A 182 3.01 1.88 -16.44
CA THR A 182 3.92 1.79 -15.28
C THR A 182 4.90 0.60 -15.34
N GLY A 183 4.80 -0.26 -16.34
CA GLY A 183 5.76 -1.33 -16.59
C GLY A 183 7.18 -0.86 -16.93
N LEU A 184 7.39 0.46 -17.12
CA LEU A 184 8.72 1.07 -17.22
C LEU A 184 9.43 1.20 -15.87
N ALA A 185 8.75 0.89 -14.75
CA ALA A 185 9.32 0.99 -13.40
C ALA A 185 10.27 -0.17 -13.03
N GLY A 186 10.16 -1.31 -13.73
CA GLY A 186 10.93 -2.53 -13.44
C GLY A 186 12.29 -2.61 -14.09
#